data_d35a228ed2385e715261567c2a446921
#
_entry.id   d35a228ed2385e715261567c2a446921
#
_cell.length_a   1.000
_cell.length_b   1.000
_cell.length_c   1.000
_cell.angle_alpha   90.00
_cell.angle_beta   90.00
_cell.angle_gamma   90.00
#
_symmetry.space_group_name_H-M   'P 1'
#
loop_
_entity.id
_entity.type
_entity.pdbx_description
1 polymer ?
#
loop_
_entity_poly.entity_id
_entity_poly.type
_entity_poly.pdbx_seq_one_letter_code
_entity_poly.pdbx_strand_id
1 'polypeptide(L)'
;MTAAAHPTVDAARIAALVDARFADEVALVAELVKCPSDNPPGDCARHAEVTATALERLGFAVERHPVPEAVVKAAGMISATNIVARRRFGSGGPVIALNAHGDVVPPGEGWTADPYGAEIRDGW
;
A
#
# COMPACT_ATOMS: atom_id res chain seq x y z
N MET A 1 22.67 -18.86 31.21
CA MET A 1 21.63 -18.38 30.29
C MET A 1 22.24 -18.39 28.87
N THR A 2 21.94 -19.41 28.07
CA THR A 2 22.40 -19.50 26.70
C THR A 2 21.51 -18.57 25.85
N ALA A 3 22.09 -17.57 25.23
CA ALA A 3 21.40 -16.72 24.26
C ALA A 3 20.90 -17.62 23.12
N ALA A 4 19.60 -17.62 22.87
CA ALA A 4 19.05 -18.30 21.71
C ALA A 4 19.67 -17.69 20.45
N ALA A 5 20.32 -18.52 19.63
CA ALA A 5 20.84 -18.08 18.35
C ALA A 5 19.67 -17.57 17.50
N HIS A 6 19.70 -16.29 17.13
CA HIS A 6 18.75 -15.76 16.16
C HIS A 6 18.97 -16.47 14.82
N PRO A 7 17.93 -16.92 14.14
CA PRO A 7 18.07 -17.52 12.82
C PRO A 7 18.74 -16.48 11.91
N THR A 8 19.82 -16.89 11.26
CA THR A 8 20.48 -16.06 10.25
C THR A 8 19.52 -15.87 9.08
N VAL A 9 19.32 -14.62 8.70
CA VAL A 9 18.49 -14.27 7.53
C VAL A 9 19.23 -14.74 6.27
N ASP A 10 18.61 -15.61 5.50
CA ASP A 10 19.13 -16.06 4.23
C ASP A 10 18.78 -15.04 3.13
N ALA A 11 19.72 -14.15 2.84
CA ALA A 11 19.53 -13.09 1.85
C ALA A 11 19.27 -13.63 0.43
N ALA A 12 19.87 -14.75 0.07
CA ALA A 12 19.66 -15.37 -1.24
C ALA A 12 18.23 -15.91 -1.37
N ARG A 13 17.70 -16.49 -0.30
CA ARG A 13 16.30 -16.95 -0.26
C ARG A 13 15.32 -15.77 -0.33
N ILE A 14 15.62 -14.67 0.32
CA ILE A 14 14.78 -13.46 0.25
C ILE A 14 14.79 -12.91 -1.18
N ALA A 15 15.97 -12.75 -1.80
CA ALA A 15 16.08 -12.32 -3.19
C ALA A 15 15.27 -13.20 -4.15
N ALA A 16 15.40 -14.51 -4.03
CA ALA A 16 14.64 -15.45 -4.85
C ALA A 16 13.11 -15.33 -4.65
N LEU A 17 12.65 -15.04 -3.44
CA LEU A 17 11.22 -14.80 -3.15
C LEU A 17 10.74 -13.49 -3.79
N VAL A 18 11.52 -12.43 -3.73
CA VAL A 18 11.21 -11.14 -4.36
C VAL A 18 11.15 -11.31 -5.88
N ASP A 19 12.17 -11.93 -6.48
CA ASP A 19 12.18 -12.19 -7.92
C ASP A 19 10.97 -13.01 -8.39
N ALA A 20 10.60 -14.04 -7.62
CA ALA A 20 9.44 -14.88 -7.92
C ALA A 20 8.09 -14.13 -7.80
N ARG A 21 8.04 -13.03 -7.07
CA ARG A 21 6.83 -12.20 -6.84
C ARG A 21 6.81 -10.91 -7.61
N PHE A 22 7.88 -10.57 -8.32
CA PHE A 22 8.03 -9.28 -8.97
C PHE A 22 6.86 -8.92 -9.90
N ALA A 23 6.36 -9.87 -10.68
CA ALA A 23 5.21 -9.64 -11.56
C ALA A 23 3.92 -9.34 -10.77
N ASP A 24 3.70 -10.02 -9.64
CA ASP A 24 2.55 -9.78 -8.77
C ASP A 24 2.66 -8.41 -8.10
N GLU A 25 3.87 -8.01 -7.69
CA GLU A 25 4.15 -6.70 -7.07
C GLU A 25 3.89 -5.57 -8.06
N VAL A 26 4.37 -5.70 -9.30
CA VAL A 26 4.12 -4.73 -10.38
C VAL A 26 2.62 -4.63 -10.68
N ALA A 27 1.91 -5.76 -10.74
CA ALA A 27 0.47 -5.77 -10.97
C ALA A 27 -0.31 -5.07 -9.84
N LEU A 28 0.11 -5.26 -8.60
CA LEU A 28 -0.48 -4.57 -7.44
C LEU A 28 -0.27 -3.06 -7.53
N VAL A 29 0.96 -2.60 -7.82
CA VAL A 29 1.24 -1.17 -8.00
C VAL A 29 0.40 -0.59 -9.13
N ALA A 30 0.31 -1.29 -10.28
CA ALA A 30 -0.50 -0.87 -11.41
C ALA A 30 -1.99 -0.74 -11.05
N GLU A 31 -2.52 -1.63 -10.22
CA GLU A 31 -3.91 -1.54 -9.72
C GLU A 31 -4.12 -0.29 -8.85
N LEU A 32 -3.17 0.03 -7.97
CA LEU A 32 -3.24 1.21 -7.12
C LEU A 32 -3.13 2.51 -7.94
N VAL A 33 -2.21 2.56 -8.91
CA VAL A 33 -2.04 3.72 -9.81
C VAL A 33 -3.31 4.02 -10.61
N LYS A 34 -4.03 2.99 -11.07
CA LYS A 34 -5.30 3.15 -11.80
C LYS A 34 -6.47 3.70 -10.97
N CYS A 35 -6.27 3.89 -9.68
CA CYS A 35 -7.25 4.48 -8.79
C CYS A 35 -6.73 5.82 -8.25
N PRO A 36 -7.05 6.95 -8.93
CA PRO A 36 -6.59 8.27 -8.51
C PRO A 36 -6.92 8.58 -7.06
N SER A 37 -5.97 9.21 -6.38
CA SER A 37 -6.08 9.65 -4.98
C SER A 37 -5.46 11.03 -4.78
N ASP A 38 -5.66 11.89 -5.77
CA ASP A 38 -5.08 13.24 -5.80
C ASP A 38 -5.51 14.07 -4.60
N ASN A 39 -4.54 14.72 -3.97
CA ASN A 39 -4.78 15.65 -2.89
C ASN A 39 -4.02 16.96 -3.14
N PRO A 40 -4.69 18.08 -3.44
CA PRO A 40 -6.14 18.27 -3.54
C PRO A 40 -6.76 17.57 -4.77
N PRO A 41 -8.09 17.26 -4.78
CA PRO A 41 -9.10 17.58 -3.76
C PRO A 41 -9.19 16.61 -2.59
N GLY A 42 -8.45 15.49 -2.59
CA GLY A 42 -8.40 14.57 -1.48
C GLY A 42 -9.63 13.65 -1.37
N ASP A 43 -10.08 13.07 -2.49
CA ASP A 43 -11.13 12.04 -2.49
C ASP A 43 -10.50 10.65 -2.47
N CYS A 44 -10.06 10.20 -1.28
CA CYS A 44 -9.20 9.03 -1.12
C CYS A 44 -9.91 7.76 -0.63
N ALA A 45 -11.22 7.80 -0.33
CA ALA A 45 -11.93 6.64 0.21
C ALA A 45 -11.95 5.47 -0.78
N ARG A 46 -12.11 5.74 -2.08
CA ARG A 46 -12.08 4.71 -3.13
C ARG A 46 -10.71 4.03 -3.23
N HIS A 47 -9.62 4.80 -3.17
CA HIS A 47 -8.26 4.26 -3.19
C HIS A 47 -7.99 3.36 -1.97
N ALA A 48 -8.46 3.78 -0.80
CA ALA A 48 -8.36 2.96 0.41
C ALA A 48 -9.12 1.63 0.26
N GLU A 49 -10.30 1.60 -0.38
CA GLU A 49 -11.05 0.38 -0.63
C GLU A 49 -10.35 -0.56 -1.63
N VAL A 50 -9.77 -0.02 -2.70
CA VAL A 50 -8.95 -0.80 -3.64
C VAL A 50 -7.76 -1.42 -2.91
N THR A 51 -7.06 -0.64 -2.08
CA THR A 51 -5.92 -1.12 -1.28
C THR A 51 -6.35 -2.19 -0.28
N ALA A 52 -7.48 -1.99 0.42
CA ALA A 52 -8.02 -2.97 1.37
C ALA A 52 -8.35 -4.30 0.68
N THR A 53 -9.03 -4.24 -0.47
CA THR A 53 -9.36 -5.43 -1.27
C THR A 53 -8.10 -6.16 -1.74
N ALA A 54 -7.08 -5.42 -2.16
CA ALA A 54 -5.79 -6.01 -2.55
C ALA A 54 -5.11 -6.74 -1.39
N LEU A 55 -5.10 -6.16 -0.19
CA LEU A 55 -4.57 -6.79 1.01
C LEU A 55 -5.36 -8.04 1.42
N GLU A 56 -6.70 -8.03 1.27
CA GLU A 56 -7.55 -9.18 1.53
C GLU A 56 -7.24 -10.35 0.57
N ARG A 57 -6.98 -10.06 -0.71
CA ARG A 57 -6.51 -11.09 -1.67
C ARG A 57 -5.16 -11.70 -1.27
N LEU A 58 -4.32 -10.95 -0.58
CA LEU A 58 -3.06 -11.44 -0.01
C LEU A 58 -3.24 -12.19 1.32
N GLY A 59 -4.47 -12.36 1.78
CA GLY A 59 -4.82 -13.12 2.98
C GLY A 59 -4.70 -12.33 4.29
N PHE A 60 -4.72 -10.99 4.23
CA PHE A 60 -4.82 -10.17 5.43
C PHE A 60 -6.27 -9.98 5.86
N ALA A 61 -6.51 -9.94 7.16
CA ALA A 61 -7.73 -9.34 7.71
C ALA A 61 -7.53 -7.82 7.74
N VAL A 62 -8.44 -7.09 7.09
CA VAL A 62 -8.31 -5.63 6.93
C VAL A 62 -9.45 -4.92 7.65
N GLU A 63 -9.08 -4.00 8.52
CA GLU A 63 -10.00 -3.07 9.17
C GLU A 63 -10.06 -1.78 8.35
N ARG A 64 -11.25 -1.22 8.19
CA ARG A 64 -11.52 0.05 7.51
C ARG A 64 -12.03 1.05 8.53
N HIS A 65 -11.34 2.17 8.65
CA HIS A 65 -11.66 3.24 9.59
C HIS A 65 -11.91 4.54 8.84
N PRO A 66 -13.15 4.79 8.35
CA PRO A 66 -13.48 6.06 7.71
C PRO A 66 -13.23 7.23 8.67
N VAL A 67 -12.58 8.26 8.16
CA VAL A 67 -12.34 9.48 8.93
C VAL A 67 -13.65 10.29 8.97
N PRO A 68 -14.07 10.80 10.14
CA PRO A 68 -15.29 11.59 10.26
C PRO A 68 -15.31 12.78 9.30
N GLU A 69 -16.46 13.02 8.66
CA GLU A 69 -16.65 14.06 7.64
C GLU A 69 -16.17 15.45 8.08
N ALA A 70 -16.45 15.83 9.33
CA ALA A 70 -16.03 17.11 9.87
C ALA A 70 -14.48 17.25 9.91
N VAL A 71 -13.77 16.16 10.21
CA VAL A 71 -12.30 16.14 10.24
C VAL A 71 -11.74 16.22 8.82
N VAL A 72 -12.30 15.45 7.91
CA VAL A 72 -11.92 15.44 6.48
C VAL A 72 -12.08 16.83 5.86
N LYS A 73 -13.25 17.45 6.07
CA LYS A 73 -13.53 18.81 5.59
C LYS A 73 -12.62 19.87 6.21
N ALA A 74 -12.33 19.78 7.50
CA ALA A 74 -11.39 20.68 8.17
C ALA A 74 -9.96 20.59 7.61
N ALA A 75 -9.59 19.43 7.07
CA ALA A 75 -8.33 19.21 6.36
C ALA A 75 -8.37 19.61 4.87
N GLY A 76 -9.50 20.13 4.37
CA GLY A 76 -9.65 20.51 2.95
C GLY A 76 -9.81 19.32 2.01
N MET A 77 -10.18 18.15 2.52
CA MET A 77 -10.35 16.92 1.74
C MET A 77 -11.84 16.57 1.54
N ILE A 78 -12.13 15.69 0.62
CA ILE A 78 -13.48 15.16 0.33
C ILE A 78 -13.73 13.88 1.13
N SER A 79 -12.80 12.95 1.11
CA SER A 79 -12.93 11.68 1.83
C SER A 79 -11.58 11.12 2.24
N ALA A 80 -11.55 10.36 3.34
CA ALA A 80 -10.39 9.58 3.75
C ALA A 80 -10.84 8.34 4.53
N THR A 81 -10.14 7.24 4.35
CA THR A 81 -10.33 6.02 5.14
C THR A 81 -8.95 5.46 5.50
N ASN A 82 -8.70 5.29 6.78
CA ASN A 82 -7.52 4.56 7.22
C ASN A 82 -7.79 3.06 7.14
N ILE A 83 -6.82 2.31 6.64
CA ILE A 83 -6.86 0.85 6.64
C ILE A 83 -5.79 0.30 7.57
N VAL A 84 -6.13 -0.75 8.30
CA VAL A 84 -5.21 -1.42 9.22
C VAL A 84 -5.24 -2.91 8.93
N ALA A 85 -4.08 -3.48 8.60
CA ALA A 85 -3.90 -4.90 8.43
C ALA A 85 -2.91 -5.42 9.47
N ARG A 86 -3.23 -6.54 10.12
CA ARG A 86 -2.37 -7.16 11.13
C ARG A 86 -2.03 -8.58 10.75
N ARG A 87 -0.76 -8.93 10.87
CA ARG A 87 -0.29 -10.29 10.68
C ARG A 87 0.59 -10.70 11.86
N ARG A 88 0.30 -11.87 12.43
CA ARG A 88 1.14 -12.48 13.46
C ARG A 88 2.04 -13.54 12.84
N PHE A 89 3.32 -13.46 13.15
CA PHE A 89 4.31 -14.47 12.80
C PHE A 89 4.86 -15.06 14.09
N GLY A 90 4.63 -16.37 14.32
CA GLY A 90 5.07 -17.04 15.54
C GLY A 90 4.28 -16.66 16.79
N SER A 91 4.84 -16.96 17.96
CA SER A 91 4.19 -16.86 19.28
C SER A 91 4.71 -15.72 20.17
N GLY A 92 5.66 -14.94 19.71
CA GLY A 92 6.25 -13.85 20.48
C GLY A 92 7.17 -12.99 19.64
N GLY A 93 7.77 -11.97 20.24
CA GLY A 93 8.69 -11.06 19.56
C GLY A 93 8.17 -9.62 19.47
N PRO A 94 8.93 -8.72 18.82
CA PRO A 94 8.56 -7.32 18.68
C PRO A 94 7.36 -7.16 17.72
N VAL A 95 6.62 -6.07 17.91
CA VAL A 95 5.62 -5.61 16.94
C VAL A 95 6.30 -4.58 16.05
N ILE A 96 6.19 -4.77 14.74
CA ILE A 96 6.67 -3.81 13.73
C ILE A 96 5.43 -3.18 13.10
N ALA A 97 5.33 -1.85 13.15
CA ALA A 97 4.34 -1.07 12.46
C ALA A 97 4.95 -0.46 11.20
N LEU A 98 4.34 -0.73 10.04
CA LEU A 98 4.63 -0.06 8.78
C LEU A 98 3.51 0.95 8.55
N ASN A 99 3.86 2.18 8.15
CA ASN A 99 2.91 3.24 7.87
C ASN A 99 3.23 3.84 6.51
N ALA A 100 2.21 4.02 5.68
CA ALA A 100 2.30 4.69 4.40
C ALA A 100 0.99 5.46 4.13
N HIS A 101 1.11 6.59 3.42
CA HIS A 101 -0.06 7.30 2.90
C HIS A 101 -0.39 6.83 1.49
N GLY A 102 -1.69 6.90 1.11
CA GLY A 102 -2.16 6.51 -0.21
C GLY A 102 -2.54 7.70 -1.10
N ASP A 103 -2.55 8.91 -0.55
CA ASP A 103 -2.80 10.12 -1.34
C ASP A 103 -1.54 10.56 -2.07
N VAL A 104 -1.74 11.19 -3.24
CA VAL A 104 -0.67 11.69 -4.10
C VAL A 104 -0.95 13.14 -4.49
N VAL A 105 0.09 13.90 -4.85
CA VAL A 105 -0.11 15.19 -5.51
C VAL A 105 -0.63 14.98 -6.94
N PRO A 106 -1.44 15.89 -7.49
CA PRO A 106 -1.86 15.81 -8.89
C PRO A 106 -0.66 15.70 -9.84
N PRO A 107 -0.75 14.90 -10.92
CA PRO A 107 0.39 14.60 -11.78
C PRO A 107 1.00 15.79 -12.51
N GLY A 108 0.31 16.95 -12.54
CA GLY A 108 0.77 18.13 -13.26
C GLY A 108 0.61 18.01 -14.78
N GLU A 109 1.39 18.80 -15.51
CA GLU A 109 1.32 18.89 -16.97
C GLU A 109 2.52 18.21 -17.64
N GLY A 110 2.43 17.99 -18.96
CA GLY A 110 3.54 17.51 -19.78
C GLY A 110 3.66 15.99 -19.89
N TRP A 111 2.69 15.22 -19.40
CA TRP A 111 2.65 13.77 -19.57
C TRP A 111 2.40 13.41 -21.03
N THR A 112 3.16 12.45 -21.56
CA THR A 112 2.98 11.88 -22.90
C THR A 112 2.16 10.59 -22.89
N ALA A 113 1.85 10.07 -21.72
CA ALA A 113 0.99 8.91 -21.48
C ALA A 113 -0.04 9.27 -20.41
N ASP A 114 -1.08 8.46 -20.25
CA ASP A 114 -2.04 8.60 -19.16
C ASP A 114 -1.32 8.35 -17.81
N PRO A 115 -1.24 9.34 -16.91
CA PRO A 115 -0.56 9.18 -15.62
C PRO A 115 -1.22 8.12 -14.72
N TYR A 116 -2.49 7.78 -14.97
CA TYR A 116 -3.21 6.71 -14.27
C TYR A 116 -3.37 5.44 -15.11
N GLY A 117 -2.77 5.39 -16.30
CA GLY A 117 -2.82 4.23 -17.20
C GLY A 117 -2.04 3.03 -16.69
N ALA A 118 -1.06 3.26 -15.82
CA ALA A 118 -0.11 2.25 -15.34
C ALA A 118 0.52 1.44 -16.48
N GLU A 119 0.81 2.12 -17.60
CA GLU A 119 1.55 1.51 -18.71
C GLU A 119 3.01 1.30 -18.30
N ILE A 120 3.55 0.15 -18.71
CA ILE A 120 4.98 -0.13 -18.57
C ILE A 120 5.62 -0.03 -19.94
N ARG A 121 6.56 0.91 -20.10
CA ARG A 121 7.33 1.12 -21.32
C ARG A 121 8.82 1.08 -21.00
N ASP A 122 9.56 0.23 -21.67
CA ASP A 122 11.04 0.10 -21.53
C ASP A 122 11.50 -0.08 -20.07
N GLY A 123 10.69 -0.73 -19.24
CA GLY A 123 10.99 -0.99 -17.84
C GLY A 123 10.58 0.16 -16.87
N TRP A 124 9.84 1.16 -17.36
CA TRP A 124 9.33 2.31 -16.58
C TRP A 124 7.82 2.31 -16.51
#